data_4be0d186916ab42287d71cae4e123809
#
_entry.id   4be0d186916ab42287d71cae4e123809
#
_cell.length_a   1.000
_cell.length_b   1.000
_cell.length_c   1.000
_cell.angle_alpha   90.00
_cell.angle_beta   90.00
_cell.angle_gamma   90.00
#
_symmetry.space_group_name_H-M   'P 1'
#
loop_
_entity.id
_entity.type
_entity.pdbx_description
1 polymer ?
#
loop_
_entity_poly.entity_id
_entity_poly.type
_entity_poly.pdbx_seq_one_letter_code
_entity_poly.pdbx_strand_id
1 'polypeptide(L)'
;KEVPTVAWIQIHQQLKDHRKVLAAADELDIEPAHMLGLLISFWLWAIDNAPDGSLAGISDRMIARAAQWDKDPEEFVAALTSASLLDATEDGVLEIHDWSEYTGKLIEQRENEKNRSRARRAAAKSNDRRTTAGQSADASKSDQKKDRR
;
A
#
# COMPACT_ATOMS: atom_id res chain seq x y z
N LYS A 1 -15.94 -8.86 -9.13
CA LYS A 1 -15.30 -7.54 -9.28
C LYS A 1 -14.92 -7.07 -7.88
N GLU A 2 -13.63 -7.10 -7.56
CA GLU A 2 -13.15 -6.49 -6.33
C GLU A 2 -13.35 -4.98 -6.40
N VAL A 3 -14.00 -4.42 -5.38
CA VAL A 3 -14.10 -2.98 -5.22
C VAL A 3 -12.69 -2.45 -4.94
N PRO A 4 -12.13 -1.54 -5.74
CA PRO A 4 -10.81 -1.01 -5.48
C PRO A 4 -10.79 -0.36 -4.09
N THR A 5 -9.87 -0.82 -3.24
CA THR A 5 -9.66 -0.21 -1.93
C THR A 5 -9.11 1.19 -2.15
N VAL A 6 -9.87 2.20 -1.75
CA VAL A 6 -9.41 3.59 -1.83
C VAL A 6 -8.24 3.77 -0.86
N ALA A 7 -7.08 4.11 -1.40
CA ALA A 7 -5.90 4.44 -0.63
C ALA A 7 -5.68 5.95 -0.66
N TRP A 8 -5.22 6.50 0.45
CA TRP A 8 -4.81 7.89 0.53
C TRP A 8 -3.46 8.03 1.21
N ILE A 9 -2.76 9.12 0.92
CA ILE A 9 -1.53 9.51 1.59
C ILE A 9 -1.82 10.69 2.50
N GLN A 10 -1.23 10.71 3.69
CA GLN A 10 -1.23 11.87 4.56
C GLN A 10 -0.11 12.82 4.14
N ILE A 11 -0.47 14.04 3.80
CA ILE A 11 0.48 15.10 3.43
C ILE A 11 0.43 16.17 4.51
N HIS A 12 1.59 16.43 5.11
CA HIS A 12 1.72 17.50 6.08
C HIS A 12 1.60 18.86 5.38
N GLN A 13 0.83 19.78 5.97
CA GLN A 13 0.61 21.11 5.35
C GLN A 13 1.88 21.90 5.08
N GLN A 14 2.94 21.62 5.82
CA GLN A 14 4.25 22.29 5.65
C GLN A 14 5.11 21.68 4.54
N LEU A 15 4.65 20.60 3.89
CA LEU A 15 5.44 19.91 2.87
C LEU A 15 5.81 20.82 1.70
N LYS A 16 4.91 21.68 1.27
CA LYS A 16 5.14 22.59 0.13
C LYS A 16 6.30 23.56 0.37
N ASP A 17 6.55 23.94 1.63
CA ASP A 17 7.62 24.86 2.03
C ASP A 17 8.77 24.12 2.72
N HIS A 18 8.74 22.78 2.73
CA HIS A 18 9.77 22.00 3.39
C HIS A 18 11.09 22.10 2.64
N ARG A 19 12.18 22.31 3.39
CA ARG A 19 13.52 22.53 2.81
C ARG A 19 13.97 21.44 1.83
N LYS A 20 13.56 20.19 2.03
CA LYS A 20 13.89 19.08 1.13
C LYS A 20 13.22 19.23 -0.23
N VAL A 21 11.96 19.65 -0.23
CA VAL A 21 11.22 19.93 -1.48
C VAL A 21 11.83 21.13 -2.20
N LEU A 22 12.15 22.18 -1.48
CA LEU A 22 12.80 23.37 -2.04
C LEU A 22 14.19 23.04 -2.62
N ALA A 23 14.99 22.24 -1.91
CA ALA A 23 16.30 21.81 -2.37
C ALA A 23 16.23 20.96 -3.66
N ALA A 24 15.31 20.01 -3.73
CA ALA A 24 15.10 19.22 -4.94
C ALA A 24 14.62 20.07 -6.11
N ALA A 25 13.73 21.02 -5.87
CA ALA A 25 13.25 21.95 -6.88
C ALA A 25 14.38 22.82 -7.44
N ASP A 26 15.25 23.35 -6.58
CA ASP A 26 16.41 24.13 -6.98
C ASP A 26 17.38 23.30 -7.83
N GLU A 27 17.66 22.08 -7.43
CA GLU A 27 18.59 21.19 -8.14
C GLU A 27 18.06 20.83 -9.54
N LEU A 28 16.75 20.67 -9.68
CA LEU A 28 16.10 20.38 -10.96
C LEU A 28 15.73 21.62 -11.77
N ASP A 29 15.98 22.79 -11.24
CA ASP A 29 15.62 24.09 -11.85
C ASP A 29 14.13 24.16 -12.22
N ILE A 30 13.29 23.81 -11.25
CA ILE A 30 11.83 23.87 -11.36
C ILE A 30 11.21 24.60 -10.17
N GLU A 31 9.97 25.05 -10.32
CA GLU A 31 9.23 25.67 -9.24
C GLU A 31 8.90 24.66 -8.13
N PRO A 32 8.87 25.07 -6.86
CA PRO A 32 8.52 24.20 -5.73
C PRO A 32 7.16 23.52 -5.87
N ALA A 33 6.17 24.20 -6.43
CA ALA A 33 4.85 23.61 -6.68
C ALA A 33 4.90 22.47 -7.71
N HIS A 34 5.76 22.58 -8.71
CA HIS A 34 6.01 21.51 -9.68
C HIS A 34 6.69 20.32 -9.00
N MET A 35 7.71 20.56 -8.19
CA MET A 35 8.38 19.50 -7.43
C MET A 35 7.41 18.76 -6.49
N LEU A 36 6.54 19.49 -5.80
CA LEU A 36 5.51 18.89 -4.95
C LEU A 36 4.58 17.98 -5.73
N GLY A 37 4.14 18.39 -6.90
CA GLY A 37 3.29 17.57 -7.79
C GLY A 37 3.98 16.29 -8.25
N LEU A 38 5.25 16.36 -8.64
CA LEU A 38 6.06 15.20 -9.01
C LEU A 38 6.21 14.23 -7.84
N LEU A 39 6.49 14.73 -6.66
CA LEU A 39 6.69 13.94 -5.45
C LEU A 39 5.40 13.22 -5.04
N ILE A 40 4.26 13.90 -5.06
CA ILE A 40 2.95 13.31 -4.76
C ILE A 40 2.60 12.23 -5.79
N SER A 41 2.80 12.48 -7.06
CA SER A 41 2.57 11.50 -8.13
C SER A 41 3.41 10.24 -7.92
N PHE A 42 4.66 10.41 -7.56
CA PHE A 42 5.57 9.30 -7.23
C PHE A 42 5.08 8.51 -6.01
N TRP A 43 4.71 9.16 -4.94
CA TRP A 43 4.22 8.50 -3.72
C TRP A 43 2.90 7.75 -3.95
N LEU A 44 1.99 8.30 -4.74
CA LEU A 44 0.73 7.60 -5.10
C LEU A 44 1.02 6.31 -5.87
N TRP A 45 1.95 6.34 -6.80
CA TRP A 45 2.41 5.15 -7.50
C TRP A 45 3.08 4.14 -6.53
N ALA A 46 3.88 4.62 -5.59
CA ALA A 46 4.61 3.79 -4.64
C ALA A 46 3.70 3.01 -3.67
N ILE A 47 2.53 3.51 -3.35
CA ILE A 47 1.55 2.78 -2.51
C ILE A 47 1.27 1.39 -3.08
N ASP A 48 1.14 1.27 -4.40
CA ASP A 48 0.80 0.02 -5.06
C ASP A 48 2.04 -0.79 -5.51
N ASN A 49 3.15 -0.12 -5.82
CA ASN A 49 4.33 -0.73 -6.44
C ASN A 49 5.52 -0.90 -5.50
N ALA A 50 5.59 -0.12 -4.44
CA ALA A 50 6.63 -0.17 -3.41
C ALA A 50 6.02 0.08 -2.02
N PRO A 51 5.08 -0.77 -1.57
CA PRO A 51 4.31 -0.51 -0.36
C PRO A 51 5.15 -0.47 0.92
N ASP A 52 6.29 -1.13 0.94
CA ASP A 52 7.27 -1.10 2.02
C ASP A 52 8.27 0.08 1.92
N GLY A 53 8.16 0.89 0.87
CA GLY A 53 9.06 2.00 0.59
C GLY A 53 10.38 1.62 -0.06
N SER A 54 10.68 0.33 -0.21
CA SER A 54 11.88 -0.15 -0.90
C SER A 54 11.74 -0.04 -2.41
N LEU A 55 12.74 0.55 -3.04
CA LEU A 55 12.83 0.69 -4.49
C LEU A 55 13.76 -0.35 -5.11
N ALA A 56 13.96 -1.48 -4.44
CA ALA A 56 14.74 -2.61 -4.94
C ALA A 56 14.17 -3.11 -6.28
N GLY A 57 15.03 -3.24 -7.28
CA GLY A 57 14.63 -3.68 -8.62
C GLY A 57 13.88 -2.63 -9.46
N ILE A 58 13.72 -1.41 -8.95
CA ILE A 58 13.07 -0.31 -9.66
C ILE A 58 14.15 0.61 -10.23
N SER A 59 14.13 0.81 -11.55
CA SER A 59 15.09 1.66 -12.24
C SER A 59 14.77 3.15 -12.06
N ASP A 60 15.78 4.00 -12.25
CA ASP A 60 15.62 5.46 -12.24
C ASP A 60 14.56 5.91 -13.25
N ARG A 61 14.52 5.26 -14.40
CA ARG A 61 13.52 5.51 -15.44
C ARG A 61 12.08 5.24 -14.98
N MET A 62 11.88 4.16 -14.22
CA MET A 62 10.57 3.84 -13.62
C MET A 62 10.16 4.86 -12.56
N ILE A 63 11.11 5.30 -11.72
CA ILE A 63 10.88 6.32 -10.71
C ILE A 63 10.47 7.64 -11.36
N ALA A 64 11.24 8.10 -12.35
CA ALA A 64 10.96 9.33 -13.08
C ALA A 64 9.59 9.27 -13.80
N ARG A 65 9.27 8.15 -14.42
CA ARG A 65 7.97 7.94 -15.07
C ARG A 65 6.82 7.95 -14.07
N ALA A 66 6.99 7.34 -12.91
CA ALA A 66 5.99 7.34 -11.84
C ALA A 66 5.70 8.75 -11.32
N ALA A 67 6.72 9.57 -11.21
CA ALA A 67 6.61 10.99 -10.85
C ALA A 67 6.10 11.88 -11.99
N GLN A 68 6.07 11.38 -13.23
CA GLN A 68 5.77 12.13 -14.45
C GLN A 68 6.86 13.16 -14.80
N TRP A 69 8.10 12.86 -14.49
CA TRP A 69 9.26 13.62 -14.90
C TRP A 69 9.63 13.29 -16.35
N ASP A 70 9.73 14.29 -17.20
CA ASP A 70 9.90 14.15 -18.66
C ASP A 70 11.33 14.40 -19.15
N LYS A 71 12.25 14.69 -18.23
CA LYS A 71 13.67 14.93 -18.55
C LYS A 71 14.53 13.74 -18.12
N ASP A 72 15.81 13.96 -17.82
CA ASP A 72 16.75 12.91 -17.46
C ASP A 72 16.34 12.19 -16.16
N PRO A 73 16.07 10.87 -16.18
CA PRO A 73 15.74 10.10 -15.00
C PRO A 73 16.84 10.07 -13.93
N GLU A 74 18.09 9.96 -14.34
CA GLU A 74 19.22 9.91 -13.39
C GLU A 74 19.37 11.21 -12.62
N GLU A 75 19.19 12.34 -13.30
CA GLU A 75 19.18 13.67 -12.69
C GLU A 75 18.04 13.81 -11.67
N PHE A 76 16.87 13.31 -11.99
CA PHE A 76 15.71 13.32 -11.10
C PHE A 76 15.96 12.52 -9.82
N VAL A 77 16.42 11.28 -9.95
CA VAL A 77 16.73 10.41 -8.80
C VAL A 77 17.88 10.96 -7.96
N ALA A 78 18.90 11.52 -8.61
CA ALA A 78 20.00 12.18 -7.92
C ALA A 78 19.54 13.38 -7.09
N ALA A 79 18.64 14.20 -7.61
CA ALA A 79 18.06 15.33 -6.90
C ALA A 79 17.24 14.89 -5.67
N LEU A 80 16.42 13.85 -5.81
CA LEU A 80 15.67 13.29 -4.68
C LEU A 80 16.60 12.73 -3.59
N THR A 81 17.64 12.04 -3.99
CA THR A 81 18.63 11.46 -3.06
C THR A 81 19.43 12.55 -2.35
N SER A 82 19.91 13.54 -3.09
CA SER A 82 20.62 14.71 -2.57
C SER A 82 19.80 15.52 -1.57
N ALA A 83 18.51 15.68 -1.84
CA ALA A 83 17.56 16.37 -0.95
C ALA A 83 17.09 15.51 0.23
N SER A 84 17.56 14.27 0.37
CA SER A 84 17.13 13.32 1.39
C SER A 84 15.62 12.98 1.34
N LEU A 85 15.06 12.99 0.16
CA LEU A 85 13.71 12.46 -0.13
C LEU A 85 13.76 10.97 -0.47
N LEU A 86 14.91 10.49 -0.93
CA LEU A 86 15.28 9.08 -1.03
C LEU A 86 16.52 8.82 -0.19
N ASP A 87 16.57 7.68 0.46
CA ASP A 87 17.72 7.20 1.22
C ASP A 87 18.38 6.04 0.48
N ALA A 88 19.69 5.97 0.50
CA ALA A 88 20.43 4.81 0.00
C ALA A 88 20.85 3.93 1.17
N THR A 89 20.53 2.63 1.08
CA THR A 89 21.01 1.63 2.03
C THR A 89 22.48 1.29 1.80
N GLU A 90 23.10 0.57 2.74
CA GLU A 90 24.48 0.10 2.61
C GLU A 90 24.71 -0.75 1.35
N ASP A 91 23.69 -1.49 0.92
CA ASP A 91 23.71 -2.32 -0.30
C ASP A 91 23.46 -1.50 -1.59
N GLY A 92 23.28 -0.18 -1.48
CA GLY A 92 23.00 0.69 -2.61
C GLY A 92 21.56 0.66 -3.10
N VAL A 93 20.66 0.05 -2.36
CA VAL A 93 19.21 0.05 -2.64
C VAL A 93 18.62 1.39 -2.18
N LEU A 94 17.77 1.97 -3.01
CA LEU A 94 17.04 3.19 -2.66
C LEU A 94 15.76 2.87 -1.89
N GLU A 95 15.45 3.71 -0.94
CA GLU A 95 14.23 3.67 -0.15
C GLU A 95 13.60 5.05 -0.06
N ILE A 96 12.28 5.11 0.02
CA ILE A 96 11.58 6.38 0.23
C ILE A 96 11.75 6.81 1.68
N HIS A 97 12.31 8.00 1.90
CA HIS A 97 12.55 8.54 3.23
C HIS A 97 11.25 8.69 4.02
N ASP A 98 11.23 8.23 5.27
CA ASP A 98 10.07 8.31 6.18
C ASP A 98 8.76 7.72 5.63
N TRP A 99 8.87 6.76 4.71
CA TRP A 99 7.70 6.16 4.07
C TRP A 99 6.70 5.58 5.06
N SER A 100 7.16 4.98 6.14
CA SER A 100 6.31 4.42 7.20
C SER A 100 5.47 5.48 7.92
N GLU A 101 5.93 6.70 8.02
CA GLU A 101 5.16 7.81 8.61
C GLU A 101 3.98 8.22 7.72
N TYR A 102 4.19 8.22 6.40
CA TYR A 102 3.15 8.57 5.44
C TYR A 102 2.13 7.46 5.21
N THR A 103 2.54 6.20 5.33
CA THR A 103 1.73 5.03 4.95
C THR A 103 1.54 4.02 6.07
N GLY A 104 2.23 4.15 7.20
CA GLY A 104 2.24 3.14 8.27
C GLY A 104 0.84 2.73 8.74
N LYS A 105 -0.04 3.69 8.94
CA LYS A 105 -1.44 3.44 9.29
C LYS A 105 -2.23 2.79 8.16
N LEU A 106 -1.94 3.14 6.93
CA LEU A 106 -2.63 2.59 5.76
C LEU A 106 -2.28 1.12 5.52
N ILE A 107 -1.01 0.78 5.61
CA ILE A 107 -0.54 -0.60 5.47
C ILE A 107 -1.12 -1.46 6.59
N GLU A 108 -1.04 -0.98 7.82
CA GLU A 108 -1.62 -1.65 8.98
C GLU A 108 -3.14 -1.83 8.84
N GLN A 109 -3.86 -0.82 8.38
CA GLN A 109 -5.29 -0.89 8.12
C GLN A 109 -5.62 -1.93 7.05
N ARG A 110 -4.86 -1.96 5.95
CA ARG A 110 -5.03 -2.95 4.87
C ARG A 110 -4.79 -4.37 5.37
N GLU A 111 -3.76 -4.59 6.16
CA GLU A 111 -3.49 -5.90 6.76
C GLU A 111 -4.58 -6.33 7.74
N ASN A 112 -5.01 -5.41 8.61
CA ASN A 112 -6.09 -5.66 9.57
C ASN A 112 -7.41 -5.98 8.87
N GLU A 113 -7.75 -5.26 7.79
CA GLU A 113 -8.96 -5.52 7.01
C GLU A 113 -8.89 -6.87 6.28
N LYS A 114 -7.73 -7.21 5.72
CA LYS A 114 -7.47 -8.52 5.11
C LYS A 114 -7.61 -9.66 6.13
N ASN A 115 -7.08 -9.48 7.34
CA ASN A 115 -7.20 -10.44 8.42
C ASN A 115 -8.65 -10.57 8.92
N ARG A 116 -9.39 -9.46 9.03
CA ARG A 116 -10.82 -9.48 9.37
C ARG A 116 -11.65 -10.21 8.32
N SER A 117 -11.39 -9.99 7.04
CA SER A 117 -12.08 -10.68 5.94
C SER A 117 -11.80 -12.18 5.97
N ARG A 118 -10.56 -12.58 6.23
CA ARG A 118 -10.19 -14.00 6.42
C ARG A 118 -10.90 -14.63 7.61
N ALA A 119 -10.96 -13.94 8.75
CA ALA A 119 -11.65 -14.40 9.96
C ALA A 119 -13.15 -14.54 9.73
N ARG A 120 -13.79 -13.60 9.03
CA ARG A 120 -15.21 -13.69 8.65
C ARG A 120 -15.49 -14.87 7.75
N ARG A 121 -14.66 -15.12 6.74
CA ARG A 121 -14.80 -16.27 5.84
C ARG A 121 -14.63 -17.60 6.57
N ALA A 122 -13.68 -17.70 7.49
CA ALA A 122 -13.45 -18.88 8.31
C ALA A 122 -14.64 -19.14 9.26
N ALA A 123 -15.19 -18.11 9.91
CA ALA A 123 -16.37 -18.22 10.78
C ALA A 123 -17.63 -18.61 10.01
N ALA A 124 -17.87 -18.05 8.82
CA ALA A 124 -19.00 -18.42 7.95
C ALA A 124 -18.91 -19.90 7.51
N LYS A 125 -17.71 -20.38 7.17
CA LYS A 125 -17.48 -21.76 6.76
C LYS A 125 -17.66 -22.77 7.92
N SER A 126 -17.31 -22.39 9.15
CA SER A 126 -17.51 -23.23 10.33
C SER A 126 -18.99 -23.30 10.74
N ASN A 127 -19.74 -22.22 10.55
CA ASN A 127 -21.17 -22.18 10.86
C ASN A 127 -22.00 -23.01 9.85
N ASP A 128 -21.63 -22.98 8.58
CA ASP A 128 -22.26 -23.80 7.54
C ASP A 128 -22.07 -25.32 7.81
N ARG A 129 -20.89 -25.73 8.27
CA ARG A 129 -20.63 -27.09 8.69
C ARG A 129 -21.45 -27.52 9.90
N ARG A 130 -21.76 -26.64 10.82
CA ARG A 130 -22.60 -26.91 12.01
C ARG A 130 -24.07 -27.09 11.62
N THR A 131 -24.60 -26.31 10.71
CA THR A 131 -25.98 -26.41 10.23
C THR A 131 -26.21 -27.69 9.43
N THR A 132 -25.28 -28.10 8.58
CA THR A 132 -25.39 -29.37 7.84
C THR A 132 -25.24 -30.58 8.75
N ALA A 133 -24.41 -30.57 9.77
CA ALA A 133 -24.29 -31.63 10.76
C ALA A 133 -25.52 -31.73 11.68
N GLY A 134 -26.18 -30.62 11.98
CA GLY A 134 -27.42 -30.58 12.76
C GLY A 134 -28.63 -31.18 12.00
N GLN A 135 -28.73 -30.96 10.71
CA GLN A 135 -29.80 -31.49 9.88
C GLN A 135 -29.69 -33.00 9.62
N SER A 136 -28.49 -33.54 9.55
CA SER A 136 -28.27 -34.98 9.41
C SER A 136 -28.53 -35.76 10.69
N ALA A 137 -28.39 -35.15 11.87
CA ALA A 137 -28.69 -35.79 13.17
C ALA A 137 -30.22 -35.86 13.46
N ASP A 138 -30.98 -34.92 12.92
CA ASP A 138 -32.43 -34.89 13.14
C ASP A 138 -33.18 -35.85 12.18
N ALA A 139 -32.65 -36.10 10.99
CA ALA A 139 -33.20 -37.07 10.03
C ALA A 139 -33.07 -38.54 10.50
N SER A 140 -32.07 -38.87 11.33
CA SER A 140 -31.85 -40.21 11.87
C SER A 140 -32.74 -40.57 13.05
N LYS A 141 -33.39 -39.60 13.72
CA LYS A 141 -34.28 -39.82 14.86
C LYS A 141 -35.74 -40.08 14.46
N SER A 142 -36.13 -39.76 13.24
CA SER A 142 -37.51 -39.94 12.80
C SER A 142 -37.83 -41.38 12.30
N ASP A 143 -36.82 -42.15 11.97
CA ASP A 143 -37.02 -43.52 11.41
C ASP A 143 -37.13 -44.65 12.45
N GLN A 144 -36.79 -44.36 13.73
CA GLN A 144 -36.86 -45.37 14.80
C GLN A 144 -38.24 -45.48 15.52
N LYS A 145 -39.22 -44.64 15.16
CA LYS A 145 -40.51 -44.59 15.86
C LYS A 145 -41.65 -45.29 15.13
N LYS A 146 -41.41 -45.98 14.01
CA LYS A 146 -42.44 -46.62 13.19
C LYS A 146 -42.54 -48.14 13.28
N ASP A 147 -41.76 -48.79 14.13
CA ASP A 147 -41.72 -50.27 14.16
C ASP A 147 -42.06 -50.85 15.56
N ARG A 148 -43.07 -50.28 16.24
CA ARG A 148 -43.70 -50.88 17.42
C ARG A 148 -45.21 -50.66 17.40
N ARG A 149 -45.90 -51.51 16.63
CA ARG A 149 -47.28 -51.99 16.88
C ARG A 149 -47.44 -53.40 16.39
#